data_0a0ec1dd76cdad906b0edaeb4d868c2c
#
_entry.id   0a0ec1dd76cdad906b0edaeb4d868c2c
#
_cell.length_a   1.000
_cell.length_b   1.000
_cell.length_c   1.000
_cell.angle_alpha   90.00
_cell.angle_beta   90.00
_cell.angle_gamma   90.00
#
_symmetry.space_group_name_H-M   'P 1'
#
loop_
_entity.id
_entity.type
_entity.pdbx_description
1 polymer ?
#
loop_
_entity_poly.entity_id
_entity_poly.type
_entity_poly.pdbx_seq_one_letter_code
_entity_poly.pdbx_strand_id
1 'polypeptide(L)'
;NPNQWRLKADLAGGGALREVGIYALQACRDLTGEEPAVISAMETKTDLEKFKEVDETIVWTMKFPSGVIANCSTTYNFNGVKHCKASCSNGWFGLDPAYGYSGITGKTSKGDLKFESGDQFTGEMDDFAKCINEDKQSRVAGEEGLKDLIAIEAIYKSIRTGTPVKLS
;
A
#
# COMPACT_ATOMS: atom_id res chain seq x y z
N ASN A 1 -18.03 3.14 -15.63
CA ASN A 1 -18.98 2.05 -15.88
C ASN A 1 -19.40 1.45 -14.53
N PRO A 2 -20.67 1.61 -14.09
CA PRO A 2 -21.15 1.08 -12.80
C PRO A 2 -21.19 -0.47 -12.74
N ASN A 3 -21.06 -1.12 -13.87
CA ASN A 3 -21.06 -2.60 -13.97
C ASN A 3 -19.65 -3.20 -13.96
N GLN A 4 -18.63 -2.42 -13.62
CA GLN A 4 -17.28 -2.97 -13.43
C GLN A 4 -17.25 -3.96 -12.26
N TRP A 5 -16.60 -5.10 -12.46
CA TRP A 5 -16.44 -6.12 -11.42
C TRP A 5 -15.72 -5.59 -10.17
N ARG A 6 -14.85 -4.58 -10.33
CA ARG A 6 -14.15 -3.89 -9.23
C ARG A 6 -15.07 -3.13 -8.27
N LEU A 7 -16.32 -2.88 -8.67
CA LEU A 7 -17.35 -2.25 -7.85
C LEU A 7 -18.30 -3.25 -7.20
N LYS A 8 -18.00 -4.55 -7.32
CA LYS A 8 -18.78 -5.66 -6.77
C LYS A 8 -17.99 -6.33 -5.66
N ALA A 9 -18.50 -6.24 -4.42
CA ALA A 9 -17.80 -6.78 -3.25
C ALA A 9 -17.47 -8.27 -3.36
N ASP A 10 -18.41 -9.06 -3.88
CA ASP A 10 -18.23 -10.51 -4.05
C ASP A 10 -17.13 -10.90 -5.06
N LEU A 11 -16.84 -10.00 -6.01
CA LEU A 11 -15.83 -10.24 -7.05
C LEU A 11 -14.48 -9.60 -6.72
N ALA A 12 -14.50 -8.41 -6.15
CA ALA A 12 -13.29 -7.63 -5.86
C ALA A 12 -12.78 -7.80 -4.42
N GLY A 13 -13.65 -8.22 -3.51
CA GLY A 13 -13.34 -8.34 -2.09
C GLY A 13 -13.15 -7.01 -1.35
N GLY A 14 -13.24 -5.88 -2.05
CA GLY A 14 -13.09 -4.51 -1.55
C GLY A 14 -12.87 -3.54 -2.69
N GLY A 15 -12.70 -2.26 -2.36
CA GLY A 15 -12.55 -1.18 -3.34
C GLY A 15 -11.13 -0.63 -3.45
N ALA A 16 -11.01 0.68 -3.33
CA ALA A 16 -9.77 1.42 -3.50
C ALA A 16 -8.63 0.93 -2.59
N LEU A 17 -8.94 0.47 -1.38
CA LEU A 17 -7.92 -0.02 -0.45
C LEU A 17 -7.23 -1.26 -0.99
N ARG A 18 -7.99 -2.26 -1.44
CA ARG A 18 -7.43 -3.53 -1.91
C ARG A 18 -6.71 -3.41 -3.25
N GLU A 19 -7.19 -2.55 -4.15
CA GLU A 19 -6.61 -2.46 -5.49
C GLU A 19 -5.47 -1.44 -5.60
N VAL A 20 -5.55 -0.34 -4.89
CA VAL A 20 -4.60 0.78 -4.99
C VAL A 20 -3.92 1.07 -3.65
N GLY A 21 -4.67 1.06 -2.56
CA GLY A 21 -4.16 1.36 -1.23
C GLY A 21 -3.10 0.39 -0.73
N ILE A 22 -3.16 -0.86 -1.19
CA ILE A 22 -2.18 -1.91 -0.87
C ILE A 22 -0.74 -1.48 -1.19
N TYR A 23 -0.50 -0.69 -2.24
CA TYR A 23 0.84 -0.19 -2.57
C TYR A 23 1.40 0.74 -1.48
N ALA A 24 0.57 1.61 -0.92
CA ALA A 24 0.99 2.50 0.16
C ALA A 24 1.19 1.73 1.48
N LEU A 25 0.33 0.75 1.76
CA LEU A 25 0.44 -0.14 2.91
C LEU A 25 1.77 -0.91 2.87
N GLN A 26 2.03 -1.60 1.75
CA GLN A 26 3.22 -2.42 1.57
C GLN A 26 4.49 -1.57 1.60
N ALA A 27 4.49 -0.38 0.98
CA ALA A 27 5.63 0.53 1.05
C ALA A 27 6.00 0.90 2.49
N CYS A 28 5.02 1.10 3.38
CA CYS A 28 5.30 1.39 4.77
C CYS A 28 5.88 0.19 5.52
N ARG A 29 5.39 -1.02 5.26
CA ARG A 29 5.92 -2.27 5.82
C ARG A 29 7.35 -2.52 5.33
N ASP A 30 7.59 -2.37 4.04
CA ASP A 30 8.92 -2.56 3.43
C ASP A 30 9.95 -1.54 3.95
N LEU A 31 9.57 -0.26 4.02
CA LEU A 31 10.45 0.81 4.49
C LEU A 31 10.78 0.72 5.98
N THR A 32 9.88 0.21 6.80
CA THR A 32 10.12 0.04 8.24
C THR A 32 10.77 -1.30 8.57
N GLY A 33 10.57 -2.31 7.74
CA GLY A 33 10.94 -3.70 8.04
C GLY A 33 10.10 -4.29 9.17
N GLU A 34 8.95 -3.70 9.48
CA GLU A 34 8.09 -4.06 10.61
C GLU A 34 6.64 -4.25 10.17
N GLU A 35 5.89 -5.02 10.96
CA GLU A 35 4.44 -5.09 10.84
C GLU A 35 3.77 -4.02 11.72
N PRO A 36 2.65 -3.41 11.30
CA PRO A 36 1.96 -2.42 12.11
C PRO A 36 1.39 -3.03 13.38
N ALA A 37 1.63 -2.40 14.52
CA ALA A 37 1.11 -2.83 15.82
C ALA A 37 -0.29 -2.26 16.12
N VAL A 38 -0.60 -1.08 15.59
CA VAL A 38 -1.91 -0.42 15.77
C VAL A 38 -2.31 0.27 14.47
N ILE A 39 -3.57 0.11 14.07
CA ILE A 39 -4.14 0.76 12.90
C ILE A 39 -5.40 1.53 13.29
N SER A 40 -5.54 2.76 12.78
CA SER A 40 -6.76 3.58 12.86
C SER A 40 -7.13 4.07 11.47
N ALA A 41 -8.41 4.04 11.12
CA ALA A 41 -8.85 4.37 9.77
C ALA A 41 -10.23 5.02 9.72
N MET A 42 -10.46 5.79 8.66
CA MET A 42 -11.75 6.39 8.32
C MET A 42 -12.02 6.21 6.83
N GLU A 43 -13.30 6.05 6.50
CA GLU A 43 -13.83 5.95 5.14
C GLU A 43 -14.76 7.12 4.83
N THR A 44 -14.77 7.54 3.57
CA THR A 44 -15.81 8.41 3.02
C THR A 44 -16.17 7.99 1.60
N LYS A 45 -17.44 8.22 1.23
CA LYS A 45 -17.96 8.00 -0.11
C LYS A 45 -18.70 9.25 -0.59
N THR A 46 -18.34 9.74 -1.76
CA THR A 46 -18.98 10.90 -2.42
C THR A 46 -20.04 10.46 -3.42
N ASP A 47 -19.91 9.26 -3.98
CA ASP A 47 -20.89 8.65 -4.89
C ASP A 47 -21.39 7.32 -4.27
N LEU A 48 -22.45 7.42 -3.47
CA LEU A 48 -23.03 6.29 -2.73
C LEU A 48 -23.64 5.22 -3.63
N GLU A 49 -24.10 5.57 -4.82
CA GLU A 49 -24.64 4.61 -5.78
C GLU A 49 -23.54 3.79 -6.44
N LYS A 50 -22.48 4.47 -6.89
CA LYS A 50 -21.35 3.82 -7.54
C LYS A 50 -20.56 2.92 -6.58
N PHE A 51 -20.32 3.41 -5.37
CA PHE A 51 -19.50 2.73 -4.36
C PHE A 51 -20.33 2.06 -3.24
N LYS A 52 -21.59 1.69 -3.54
CA LYS A 52 -22.47 1.07 -2.54
C LYS A 52 -21.91 -0.21 -1.92
N GLU A 53 -21.16 -1.00 -2.68
CA GLU A 53 -20.66 -2.30 -2.26
C GLU A 53 -19.18 -2.28 -1.82
N VAL A 54 -18.41 -1.26 -2.25
CA VAL A 54 -16.97 -1.19 -2.02
C VAL A 54 -16.56 0.17 -1.49
N ASP A 55 -15.39 0.27 -0.90
CA ASP A 55 -14.81 1.53 -0.45
C ASP A 55 -14.42 2.41 -1.64
N GLU A 56 -14.62 3.74 -1.47
CA GLU A 56 -14.19 4.77 -2.40
C GLU A 56 -12.89 5.42 -1.95
N THR A 57 -12.91 5.99 -0.74
CA THR A 57 -11.79 6.74 -0.17
C THR A 57 -11.57 6.30 1.27
N ILE A 58 -10.37 5.87 1.56
CA ILE A 58 -9.93 5.49 2.90
C ILE A 58 -8.66 6.27 3.25
N VAL A 59 -8.62 6.78 4.49
CA VAL A 59 -7.42 7.33 5.13
C VAL A 59 -7.12 6.47 6.34
N TRP A 60 -5.85 6.10 6.54
CA TRP A 60 -5.45 5.31 7.70
C TRP A 60 -4.10 5.71 8.26
N THR A 61 -3.93 5.48 9.55
CA THR A 61 -2.67 5.65 10.28
C THR A 61 -2.23 4.31 10.83
N MET A 62 -0.95 4.00 10.68
CA MET A 62 -0.30 2.82 11.26
C MET A 62 0.76 3.26 12.25
N LYS A 63 0.80 2.63 13.43
CA LYS A 63 1.90 2.74 14.38
C LYS A 63 2.66 1.42 14.42
N PHE A 64 3.97 1.51 14.22
CA PHE A 64 4.88 0.38 14.23
C PHE A 64 5.52 0.17 15.61
N PRO A 65 6.04 -1.03 15.93
CA PRO A 65 6.70 -1.33 17.21
C PRO A 65 7.84 -0.38 17.55
N SER A 66 8.64 0.04 16.56
CA SER A 66 9.71 1.03 16.72
C SER A 66 9.22 2.44 17.11
N GLY A 67 7.90 2.68 17.05
CA GLY A 67 7.30 4.00 17.27
C GLY A 67 7.13 4.83 16.00
N VAL A 68 7.56 4.34 14.85
CA VAL A 68 7.28 4.98 13.55
C VAL A 68 5.77 5.07 13.34
N ILE A 69 5.32 6.21 12.80
CA ILE A 69 3.92 6.43 12.41
C ILE A 69 3.87 6.70 10.91
N ALA A 70 3.03 5.96 10.21
CA ALA A 70 2.73 6.18 8.81
C ALA A 70 1.29 6.65 8.64
N ASN A 71 1.08 7.62 7.73
CA ASN A 71 -0.24 8.11 7.31
C ASN A 71 -0.40 7.81 5.83
N CYS A 72 -1.47 7.13 5.49
CA CYS A 72 -1.75 6.71 4.13
C CYS A 72 -3.17 7.10 3.72
N SER A 73 -3.37 7.25 2.42
CA SER A 73 -4.69 7.45 1.84
C SER A 73 -4.79 6.78 0.47
N THR A 74 -5.99 6.40 0.10
CA THR A 74 -6.32 5.86 -1.21
C THR A 74 -7.70 6.33 -1.64
N THR A 75 -7.92 6.46 -2.94
CA THR A 75 -9.24 6.80 -3.49
C THR A 75 -9.39 6.35 -4.94
N TYR A 76 -10.61 5.97 -5.32
CA TYR A 76 -10.99 5.78 -6.72
C TYR A 76 -11.45 7.07 -7.41
N ASN A 77 -11.66 8.14 -6.66
CA ASN A 77 -12.23 9.38 -7.19
C ASN A 77 -11.21 10.43 -7.60
N PHE A 78 -9.94 10.23 -7.26
CA PHE A 78 -8.89 11.16 -7.64
C PHE A 78 -7.72 10.42 -8.28
N ASN A 79 -7.26 10.93 -9.42
CA ASN A 79 -6.10 10.42 -10.12
C ASN A 79 -5.02 11.50 -10.18
N GLY A 80 -3.76 11.12 -10.00
CA GLY A 80 -2.61 12.02 -10.16
C GLY A 80 -1.79 12.26 -8.89
N VAL A 81 -2.22 11.74 -7.73
CA VAL A 81 -1.37 11.72 -6.52
C VAL A 81 -0.89 10.29 -6.27
N LYS A 82 0.40 10.08 -6.47
CA LYS A 82 1.06 8.78 -6.27
C LYS A 82 2.43 9.03 -5.65
N HIS A 83 2.48 9.37 -4.37
CA HIS A 83 3.73 9.68 -3.72
C HIS A 83 3.94 8.85 -2.44
N CYS A 84 5.20 8.65 -2.10
CA CYS A 84 5.64 8.11 -0.83
C CYS A 84 6.78 8.98 -0.30
N LYS A 85 6.74 9.33 0.98
CA LYS A 85 7.78 10.13 1.61
C LYS A 85 8.03 9.65 3.03
N ALA A 86 9.30 9.49 3.38
CA ALA A 86 9.74 9.17 4.74
C ALA A 86 10.65 10.28 5.29
N SER A 87 10.42 10.63 6.55
CA SER A 87 11.28 11.54 7.33
C SER A 87 12.08 10.72 8.33
N CYS A 88 13.39 10.90 8.34
CA CYS A 88 14.34 10.14 9.14
C CYS A 88 15.21 11.10 9.95
N SER A 89 15.95 10.60 10.95
CA SER A 89 16.86 11.41 11.76
C SER A 89 17.93 12.15 10.95
N ASN A 90 18.36 11.58 9.82
CA ASN A 90 19.41 12.14 8.97
C ASN A 90 18.91 12.84 7.70
N GLY A 91 17.61 13.13 7.63
CA GLY A 91 16.98 13.78 6.48
C GLY A 91 15.67 13.11 6.07
N TRP A 92 15.28 13.31 4.84
CA TRP A 92 14.09 12.71 4.24
C TRP A 92 14.39 12.14 2.86
N PHE A 93 13.58 11.21 2.43
CA PHE A 93 13.53 10.76 1.04
C PHE A 93 12.09 10.54 0.60
N GLY A 94 11.85 10.53 -0.70
CA GLY A 94 10.53 10.28 -1.24
C GLY A 94 10.54 10.03 -2.74
N LEU A 95 9.46 9.41 -3.21
CA LEU A 95 9.18 9.15 -4.60
C LEU A 95 7.90 9.90 -5.00
N ASP A 96 7.93 10.56 -6.15
CA ASP A 96 6.78 11.24 -6.76
C ASP A 96 7.01 11.39 -8.28
N PRO A 97 6.31 10.62 -9.13
CA PRO A 97 5.39 9.54 -8.77
C PRO A 97 6.10 8.32 -8.17
N ALA A 98 5.41 7.59 -7.26
CA ALA A 98 5.95 6.40 -6.58
C ALA A 98 5.50 5.08 -7.22
N TYR A 99 4.21 4.90 -7.43
CA TYR A 99 3.58 3.60 -7.75
C TYR A 99 3.22 3.48 -9.23
N GLY A 100 4.19 3.68 -10.13
CA GLY A 100 4.00 3.59 -11.57
C GLY A 100 4.79 2.43 -12.19
N TYR A 101 4.35 1.98 -13.35
CA TYR A 101 5.13 1.02 -14.15
C TYR A 101 6.36 1.65 -14.78
N SER A 102 6.37 2.99 -14.92
CA SER A 102 7.48 3.78 -15.45
C SER A 102 7.40 5.21 -14.91
N GLY A 103 8.47 5.98 -15.13
CA GLY A 103 8.53 7.39 -14.77
C GLY A 103 8.61 7.66 -13.26
N ILE A 104 8.99 6.68 -12.46
CA ILE A 104 9.25 6.88 -11.04
C ILE A 104 10.42 7.84 -10.89
N THR A 105 10.25 8.86 -10.06
CA THR A 105 11.29 9.81 -9.71
C THR A 105 11.40 9.96 -8.20
N GLY A 106 12.58 10.29 -7.71
CA GLY A 106 12.79 10.40 -6.28
C GLY A 106 13.71 11.55 -5.90
N LYS A 107 13.52 12.03 -4.69
CA LYS A 107 14.35 13.07 -4.07
C LYS A 107 14.69 12.72 -2.64
N THR A 108 15.79 13.27 -2.18
CA THR A 108 16.22 13.23 -0.79
C THR A 108 16.52 14.64 -0.30
N SER A 109 16.71 14.80 1.01
CA SER A 109 17.22 16.07 1.59
C SER A 109 18.61 16.48 1.05
N LYS A 110 19.29 15.61 0.31
CA LYS A 110 20.64 15.85 -0.24
C LYS A 110 20.65 15.99 -1.77
N GLY A 111 19.50 15.92 -2.42
CA GLY A 111 19.35 16.03 -3.88
C GLY A 111 18.53 14.89 -4.48
N ASP A 112 18.58 14.79 -5.80
CA ASP A 112 17.80 13.81 -6.54
C ASP A 112 18.27 12.37 -6.26
N LEU A 113 17.30 11.48 -6.12
CA LEU A 113 17.57 10.04 -6.01
C LEU A 113 17.92 9.50 -7.40
N LYS A 114 19.11 8.96 -7.53
CA LYS A 114 19.55 8.32 -8.77
C LYS A 114 19.40 6.82 -8.65
N PHE A 115 18.66 6.23 -9.56
CA PHE A 115 18.53 4.78 -9.72
C PHE A 115 18.38 4.42 -11.19
N GLU A 116 18.82 3.23 -11.55
CA GLU A 116 18.62 2.72 -12.90
C GLU A 116 17.15 2.35 -13.10
N SER A 117 16.57 2.84 -14.19
CA SER A 117 15.23 2.41 -14.59
C SER A 117 15.34 1.01 -15.19
N GLY A 118 14.56 0.08 -14.66
CA GLY A 118 14.45 -1.29 -15.18
C GLY A 118 12.99 -1.63 -15.51
N ASP A 119 12.81 -2.68 -16.30
CA ASP A 119 11.51 -3.30 -16.45
C ASP A 119 11.24 -4.16 -15.20
N GLN A 120 10.28 -3.73 -14.39
CA GLN A 120 9.96 -4.40 -13.14
C GLN A 120 9.42 -5.82 -13.34
N PHE A 121 8.71 -6.09 -14.43
CA PHE A 121 8.21 -7.44 -14.74
C PHE A 121 9.35 -8.39 -15.12
N THR A 122 10.33 -7.91 -15.89
CA THR A 122 11.55 -8.66 -16.16
C THR A 122 12.30 -8.95 -14.86
N GLY A 123 12.45 -7.95 -14.00
CA GLY A 123 13.09 -8.10 -12.68
C GLY A 123 12.39 -9.12 -11.78
N GLU A 124 11.06 -9.12 -11.75
CA GLU A 124 10.24 -10.07 -11.00
C GLU A 124 10.45 -11.51 -11.48
N MET A 125 10.39 -11.73 -12.80
CA MET A 125 10.59 -13.06 -13.40
C MET A 125 12.00 -13.58 -13.20
N ASP A 126 13.01 -12.73 -13.37
CA ASP A 126 14.41 -13.09 -13.15
C ASP A 126 14.69 -13.44 -11.68
N ASP A 127 14.13 -12.68 -10.74
CA ASP A 127 14.27 -12.96 -9.30
C ASP A 127 13.60 -14.30 -8.94
N PHE A 128 12.40 -14.56 -9.47
CA PHE A 128 11.71 -15.81 -9.24
C PHE A 128 12.46 -17.01 -9.83
N ALA A 129 13.01 -16.87 -11.03
CA ALA A 129 13.85 -17.90 -11.65
C ALA A 129 15.11 -18.19 -10.81
N LYS A 130 15.75 -17.16 -10.25
CA LYS A 130 16.87 -17.34 -9.31
C LYS A 130 16.46 -18.08 -8.05
N CYS A 131 15.30 -17.74 -7.46
CA CYS A 131 14.78 -18.44 -6.28
C CYS A 131 14.61 -19.95 -6.54
N ILE A 132 14.09 -20.32 -7.72
CA ILE A 132 13.94 -21.73 -8.10
C ILE A 132 15.32 -22.41 -8.27
N ASN A 133 16.25 -21.79 -9.00
CA ASN A 133 17.55 -22.36 -9.29
C ASN A 133 18.44 -22.50 -8.03
N GLU A 134 18.26 -21.62 -7.06
CA GLU A 134 19.08 -21.56 -5.83
C GLU A 134 18.38 -22.19 -4.63
N ASP A 135 17.19 -22.76 -4.82
CA ASP A 135 16.32 -23.31 -3.76
C ASP A 135 16.10 -22.31 -2.61
N LYS A 136 15.82 -21.05 -2.99
CA LYS A 136 15.57 -19.95 -2.04
C LYS A 136 14.10 -19.56 -2.03
N GLN A 137 13.62 -19.15 -0.88
CA GLN A 137 12.29 -18.56 -0.77
C GLN A 137 12.26 -17.19 -1.46
N SER A 138 11.19 -16.93 -2.20
CA SER A 138 10.93 -15.59 -2.75
C SER A 138 10.64 -14.60 -1.62
N ARG A 139 11.20 -13.41 -1.71
CA ARG A 139 10.90 -12.32 -0.77
C ARG A 139 9.48 -11.76 -0.89
N VAL A 140 8.77 -12.10 -1.96
CA VAL A 140 7.34 -11.76 -2.20
C VAL A 140 6.49 -13.03 -2.21
N ALA A 141 6.76 -13.95 -1.31
CA ALA A 141 6.01 -15.19 -1.13
C ALA A 141 4.57 -14.92 -0.65
N GLY A 142 3.72 -15.95 -0.69
CA GLY A 142 2.32 -15.84 -0.29
C GLY A 142 2.11 -15.35 1.14
N GLU A 143 3.07 -15.61 2.04
CA GLU A 143 3.07 -15.14 3.42
C GLU A 143 3.15 -13.62 3.51
N GLU A 144 3.83 -12.94 2.59
CA GLU A 144 3.85 -11.48 2.53
C GLU A 144 2.47 -10.93 2.14
N GLY A 145 1.80 -11.55 1.16
CA GLY A 145 0.42 -11.20 0.81
C GLY A 145 -0.56 -11.44 1.97
N LEU A 146 -0.35 -12.50 2.78
CA LEU A 146 -1.16 -12.73 3.98
C LEU A 146 -1.02 -11.60 5.00
N LYS A 147 0.20 -11.10 5.23
CA LYS A 147 0.44 -9.96 6.12
C LYS A 147 -0.26 -8.69 5.65
N ASP A 148 -0.25 -8.40 4.34
CA ASP A 148 -1.02 -7.29 3.75
C ASP A 148 -2.51 -7.45 4.03
N LEU A 149 -3.07 -8.65 3.83
CA LEU A 149 -4.48 -8.91 4.10
C LEU A 149 -4.85 -8.74 5.58
N ILE A 150 -3.99 -9.15 6.50
CA ILE A 150 -4.20 -8.95 7.94
C ILE A 150 -4.30 -7.45 8.26
N ALA A 151 -3.42 -6.63 7.70
CA ALA A 151 -3.44 -5.19 7.88
C ALA A 151 -4.67 -4.54 7.22
N ILE A 152 -5.06 -4.96 6.01
CA ILE A 152 -6.27 -4.52 5.31
C ILE A 152 -7.52 -4.84 6.13
N GLU A 153 -7.65 -6.04 6.68
CA GLU A 153 -8.77 -6.40 7.54
C GLU A 153 -8.81 -5.57 8.83
N ALA A 154 -7.65 -5.22 9.40
CA ALA A 154 -7.58 -4.32 10.55
C ALA A 154 -8.01 -2.89 10.19
N ILE A 155 -7.70 -2.39 8.98
CA ILE A 155 -8.20 -1.11 8.47
C ILE A 155 -9.71 -1.13 8.38
N TYR A 156 -10.32 -2.13 7.72
CA TYR A 156 -11.77 -2.26 7.64
C TYR A 156 -12.43 -2.44 9.01
N LYS A 157 -11.80 -3.19 9.91
CA LYS A 157 -12.28 -3.34 11.29
C LYS A 157 -12.29 -2.00 12.01
N SER A 158 -11.24 -1.20 11.88
CA SER A 158 -11.16 0.15 12.48
C SER A 158 -12.28 1.06 11.97
N ILE A 159 -12.55 1.03 10.66
CA ILE A 159 -13.66 1.78 10.05
C ILE A 159 -15.01 1.36 10.66
N ARG A 160 -15.28 0.04 10.72
CA ARG A 160 -16.55 -0.49 11.24
C ARG A 160 -16.78 -0.17 12.72
N THR A 161 -15.72 -0.17 13.52
CA THR A 161 -15.82 0.02 14.98
C THR A 161 -15.63 1.46 15.43
N GLY A 162 -15.09 2.33 14.57
CA GLY A 162 -14.69 3.70 14.91
C GLY A 162 -13.52 3.76 15.92
N THR A 163 -12.80 2.67 16.13
CA THR A 163 -11.73 2.57 17.13
C THR A 163 -10.43 2.01 16.53
N PRO A 164 -9.25 2.35 17.11
CA PRO A 164 -8.00 1.74 16.71
C PRO A 164 -7.99 0.22 16.95
N VAL A 165 -7.41 -0.53 16.03
CA VAL A 165 -7.24 -1.98 16.09
C VAL A 165 -5.79 -2.29 16.44
N LYS A 166 -5.57 -3.09 17.49
CA LYS A 166 -4.26 -3.66 17.80
C LYS A 166 -4.07 -4.95 17.02
N LEU A 167 -2.91 -5.10 16.46
CA LEU A 167 -2.41 -6.32 15.83
C LEU A 167 -1.41 -7.00 16.76
N SER A 168 -1.46 -8.32 16.81
CA SER A 168 -0.58 -9.17 17.65
C SER A 168 0.47 -9.84 16.78
#